data_6fba4a20c67967a77f73a19b88d0e20c
#
_entry.id   6fba4a20c67967a77f73a19b88d0e20c
#
_cell.length_a   1.000
_cell.length_b   1.000
_cell.length_c   1.000
_cell.angle_alpha   90.00
_cell.angle_beta   90.00
_cell.angle_gamma   90.00
#
_symmetry.space_group_name_H-M   'P 1'
#
loop_
_entity.id
_entity.type
_entity.pdbx_description
1 polymer ?
#
loop_
_entity_poly.entity_id
_entity_poly.type
_entity_poly.pdbx_seq_one_letter_code
_entity_poly.pdbx_strand_id
1 'polypeptide(L)'
;EIGKTYATGYLAKLWTEQGQRVITQKLVQTGNVDSSEDIEKHREIMGSGWFQEDHEKLTMPEIFSYPASPHLATRLDGRELDFAKIEAATKELAQRFDVVLLEGAGGLMVPLTTELLTIDYIAEHQFPVILVTSGRLGSINHTLLSLEALNHRGLSLHALVYNLKDESKDPLISKDTADYLKAYLAKHFPEAEWIELEKF
;
A
#
# COMPACT_ATOMS: atom_id res chain seq x y z
N GLU A 1 7.42 -4.76 8.43
CA GLU A 1 6.54 -5.41 7.44
C GLU A 1 5.17 -5.64 8.07
N ILE A 2 4.21 -4.79 7.70
CA ILE A 2 2.86 -4.82 8.29
C ILE A 2 1.88 -5.67 7.46
N GLY A 3 2.28 -6.11 6.25
CA GLY A 3 1.45 -6.90 5.35
C GLY A 3 0.77 -6.12 4.22
N LYS A 4 1.33 -4.98 3.79
CA LYS A 4 0.76 -4.19 2.68
C LYS A 4 0.58 -5.02 1.41
N THR A 5 1.59 -5.78 1.00
CA THR A 5 1.56 -6.61 -0.20
C THR A 5 0.44 -7.66 -0.14
N TYR A 6 0.23 -8.28 1.03
CA TYR A 6 -0.89 -9.20 1.22
C TYR A 6 -2.24 -8.48 1.18
N ALA A 7 -2.36 -7.33 1.85
CA ALA A 7 -3.58 -6.53 1.83
C ALA A 7 -3.93 -6.07 0.40
N THR A 8 -2.94 -5.60 -0.36
CA THR A 8 -3.13 -5.16 -1.74
C THR A 8 -3.61 -6.29 -2.64
N GLY A 9 -2.94 -7.46 -2.59
CA GLY A 9 -3.37 -8.64 -3.36
C GLY A 9 -4.75 -9.15 -2.95
N TYR A 10 -5.04 -9.17 -1.64
CA TYR A 10 -6.35 -9.60 -1.12
C TYR A 10 -7.48 -8.68 -1.56
N LEU A 11 -7.32 -7.37 -1.43
CA LEU A 11 -8.33 -6.40 -1.86
C LEU A 11 -8.54 -6.45 -3.37
N ALA A 12 -7.47 -6.60 -4.14
CA ALA A 12 -7.58 -6.76 -5.59
C ALA A 12 -8.38 -8.01 -5.96
N LYS A 13 -8.14 -9.13 -5.29
CA LYS A 13 -8.92 -10.36 -5.47
C LYS A 13 -10.37 -10.16 -5.11
N LEU A 14 -10.64 -9.65 -3.90
CA LEU A 14 -11.98 -9.43 -3.37
C LEU A 14 -12.84 -8.58 -4.30
N TRP A 15 -12.31 -7.44 -4.75
CA TRP A 15 -13.05 -6.54 -5.63
C TRP A 15 -13.19 -7.08 -7.06
N THR A 16 -12.24 -7.89 -7.52
CA THR A 16 -12.39 -8.62 -8.79
C THR A 16 -13.50 -9.66 -8.71
N GLU A 17 -13.62 -10.40 -7.60
CA GLU A 17 -14.71 -11.34 -7.36
C GLU A 17 -16.08 -10.63 -7.24
N GLN A 18 -16.09 -9.36 -6.87
CA GLN A 18 -17.28 -8.50 -6.87
C GLN A 18 -17.61 -7.89 -8.25
N GLY A 19 -16.83 -8.24 -9.28
CA GLY A 19 -17.09 -7.87 -10.68
C GLY A 19 -16.40 -6.59 -11.14
N GLN A 20 -15.48 -6.01 -10.36
CA GLN A 20 -14.66 -4.86 -10.77
C GLN A 20 -13.44 -5.33 -11.56
N ARG A 21 -13.00 -4.52 -12.52
CA ARG A 21 -11.68 -4.70 -13.17
C ARG A 21 -10.63 -4.02 -12.31
N VAL A 22 -9.87 -4.82 -11.58
CA VAL A 22 -8.87 -4.32 -10.62
C VAL A 22 -7.46 -4.68 -11.07
N ILE A 23 -6.54 -3.73 -10.99
CA ILE A 23 -5.11 -3.94 -11.16
C ILE A 23 -4.35 -3.39 -9.97
N THR A 24 -3.22 -4.00 -9.64
CA THR A 24 -2.29 -3.47 -8.63
C THR A 24 -1.07 -2.88 -9.30
N GLN A 25 -0.55 -1.81 -8.72
CA GLN A 25 0.67 -1.14 -9.17
C GLN A 25 1.60 -0.93 -7.98
N LYS A 26 2.89 -1.15 -8.17
CA LYS A 26 3.92 -0.78 -7.20
C LYS A 26 4.47 0.60 -7.55
N LEU A 27 4.42 1.54 -6.60
CA LEU A 27 4.92 2.90 -6.79
C LEU A 27 6.42 2.91 -7.15
N VAL A 28 7.20 2.24 -6.29
CA VAL A 28 8.64 2.01 -6.46
C VAL A 28 8.96 0.64 -5.90
N GLN A 29 9.58 -0.20 -6.70
CA GLN A 29 10.15 -1.46 -6.23
C GLN A 29 11.61 -1.27 -5.90
N THR A 30 12.06 -1.74 -4.75
CA THR A 30 13.47 -1.79 -4.35
C THR A 30 13.88 -3.22 -4.01
N GLY A 31 15.15 -3.55 -4.24
CA GLY A 31 15.67 -4.89 -3.99
C GLY A 31 15.43 -5.90 -5.11
N ASN A 32 15.02 -5.43 -6.30
CA ASN A 32 14.77 -6.26 -7.47
C ASN A 32 15.45 -5.65 -8.71
N VAL A 33 15.59 -6.43 -9.79
CA VAL A 33 16.23 -5.96 -11.03
C VAL A 33 15.24 -5.92 -12.18
N ASP A 34 14.59 -7.02 -12.50
CA ASP A 34 13.77 -7.17 -13.71
C ASP A 34 12.27 -7.19 -13.45
N SER A 35 11.82 -7.61 -12.27
CA SER A 35 10.41 -7.70 -11.89
C SER A 35 10.20 -7.19 -10.47
N SER A 36 8.96 -7.11 -10.04
CA SER A 36 8.57 -6.76 -8.68
C SER A 36 8.06 -7.99 -7.95
N GLU A 37 8.76 -8.39 -6.89
CA GLU A 37 8.29 -9.47 -6.01
C GLU A 37 6.93 -9.17 -5.36
N ASP A 38 6.63 -7.89 -5.12
CA ASP A 38 5.33 -7.47 -4.61
C ASP A 38 4.22 -7.71 -5.66
N ILE A 39 4.47 -7.36 -6.93
CA ILE A 39 3.51 -7.63 -8.02
C ILE A 39 3.35 -9.14 -8.25
N GLU A 40 4.43 -9.92 -8.21
CA GLU A 40 4.36 -11.39 -8.28
C GLU A 40 3.46 -11.94 -7.16
N LYS A 41 3.65 -11.45 -5.93
CA LYS A 41 2.82 -11.84 -4.79
C LYS A 41 1.35 -11.43 -4.95
N HIS A 42 1.07 -10.25 -5.50
CA HIS A 42 -0.30 -9.84 -5.80
C HIS A 42 -0.96 -10.81 -6.79
N ARG A 43 -0.26 -11.19 -7.87
CA ARG A 43 -0.79 -12.13 -8.89
C ARG A 43 -1.04 -13.52 -8.30
N GLU A 44 -0.14 -13.99 -7.43
CA GLU A 44 -0.32 -15.25 -6.69
C GLU A 44 -1.60 -15.22 -5.84
N ILE A 45 -1.81 -14.15 -5.04
CA ILE A 45 -2.98 -14.00 -4.17
C ILE A 45 -4.26 -13.86 -4.99
N MET A 46 -4.23 -13.10 -6.07
CA MET A 46 -5.36 -12.92 -6.99
C MET A 46 -5.70 -14.20 -7.76
N GLY A 47 -4.72 -15.10 -7.95
CA GLY A 47 -4.87 -16.28 -8.78
C GLY A 47 -5.02 -15.96 -10.27
N SER A 48 -4.57 -14.78 -10.71
CA SER A 48 -4.81 -14.26 -12.06
C SER A 48 -3.72 -14.63 -13.08
N GLY A 49 -2.53 -15.03 -12.61
CA GLY A 49 -1.33 -15.03 -13.46
C GLY A 49 -0.89 -13.59 -13.80
N TRP A 50 0.11 -13.48 -14.68
CA TRP A 50 0.63 -12.19 -15.14
C TRP A 50 -0.34 -11.53 -16.14
N PHE A 51 -0.55 -10.21 -15.97
CA PHE A 51 -1.28 -9.39 -16.92
C PHE A 51 -0.35 -8.88 -18.04
N GLN A 52 -0.93 -8.43 -19.14
CA GLN A 52 -0.16 -7.77 -20.20
C GLN A 52 0.54 -6.51 -19.65
N GLU A 53 -0.12 -5.77 -18.78
CA GLU A 53 0.38 -4.56 -18.12
C GLU A 53 1.61 -4.82 -17.25
N ASP A 54 1.77 -6.03 -16.74
CA ASP A 54 2.98 -6.44 -16.01
C ASP A 54 4.17 -6.60 -16.98
N HIS A 55 3.94 -7.19 -18.14
CA HIS A 55 4.96 -7.33 -19.19
C HIS A 55 5.33 -5.97 -19.82
N GLU A 56 4.37 -5.05 -19.91
CA GLU A 56 4.56 -3.66 -20.32
C GLU A 56 5.24 -2.79 -19.26
N LYS A 57 5.46 -3.31 -18.05
CA LYS A 57 6.01 -2.59 -16.87
C LYS A 57 5.14 -1.44 -16.37
N LEU A 58 3.89 -1.37 -16.73
CA LEU A 58 2.97 -0.35 -16.22
C LEU A 58 2.67 -0.55 -14.73
N THR A 59 2.66 -1.78 -14.25
CA THR A 59 2.40 -2.12 -12.85
C THR A 59 3.62 -1.98 -11.93
N MET A 60 4.81 -1.84 -12.51
CA MET A 60 6.08 -1.70 -11.80
C MET A 60 7.03 -0.76 -12.59
N PRO A 61 6.65 0.52 -12.79
CA PRO A 61 7.38 1.43 -13.68
C PRO A 61 8.80 1.72 -13.21
N GLU A 62 9.05 1.74 -11.89
CA GLU A 62 10.34 2.03 -11.30
C GLU A 62 10.82 0.89 -10.40
N ILE A 63 11.94 0.27 -10.79
CA ILE A 63 12.60 -0.84 -10.08
C ILE A 63 14.05 -0.44 -9.81
N PHE A 64 14.50 -0.59 -8.56
CA PHE A 64 15.86 -0.31 -8.11
C PHE A 64 16.46 -1.56 -7.47
N SER A 65 17.73 -1.80 -7.72
CA SER A 65 18.41 -3.05 -7.37
C SER A 65 18.66 -3.21 -5.86
N TYR A 66 18.86 -2.11 -5.14
CA TYR A 66 19.25 -2.19 -3.73
C TYR A 66 18.02 -2.22 -2.81
N PRO A 67 17.95 -3.18 -1.85
CA PRO A 67 16.81 -3.33 -0.94
C PRO A 67 16.84 -2.32 0.20
N ALA A 68 16.48 -1.08 -0.10
CA ALA A 68 16.44 0.03 0.85
C ALA A 68 15.26 0.97 0.58
N SER A 69 15.16 2.05 1.36
CA SER A 69 14.23 3.13 1.05
C SER A 69 14.54 3.74 -0.33
N PRO A 70 13.54 4.23 -1.08
CA PRO A 70 13.72 4.72 -2.45
C PRO A 70 14.86 5.75 -2.59
N HIS A 71 14.94 6.75 -1.72
CA HIS A 71 15.99 7.78 -1.78
C HIS A 71 17.42 7.22 -1.67
N LEU A 72 17.60 6.09 -0.96
CA LEU A 72 18.91 5.43 -0.88
C LEU A 72 19.13 4.52 -2.10
N ALA A 73 18.12 3.76 -2.50
CA ALA A 73 18.22 2.86 -3.64
C ALA A 73 18.52 3.63 -4.94
N THR A 74 17.85 4.75 -5.18
CA THR A 74 18.11 5.64 -6.33
C THR A 74 19.53 6.16 -6.34
N ARG A 75 20.04 6.59 -5.19
CA ARG A 75 21.42 7.08 -5.06
C ARG A 75 22.45 5.99 -5.37
N LEU A 76 22.22 4.75 -4.91
CA LEU A 76 23.13 3.62 -5.15
C LEU A 76 23.09 3.13 -6.60
N ASP A 77 21.93 3.14 -7.23
CA ASP A 77 21.77 2.78 -8.65
C ASP A 77 22.18 3.94 -9.58
N GLY A 78 22.54 5.12 -9.03
CA GLY A 78 23.02 6.27 -9.80
C GLY A 78 21.99 6.89 -10.76
N ARG A 79 20.69 6.74 -10.47
CA ARG A 79 19.61 7.35 -11.23
C ARG A 79 18.51 7.89 -10.32
N GLU A 80 17.81 8.89 -10.78
CA GLU A 80 16.67 9.48 -10.07
C GLU A 80 15.38 8.67 -10.30
N LEU A 81 14.40 8.91 -9.44
CA LEU A 81 13.05 8.38 -9.59
C LEU A 81 12.32 9.18 -10.67
N ASP A 82 11.80 8.50 -11.67
CA ASP A 82 11.03 9.12 -12.77
C ASP A 82 9.54 9.17 -12.42
N PHE A 83 9.13 10.25 -11.77
CA PHE A 83 7.72 10.48 -11.41
C PHE A 83 6.81 10.60 -12.63
N ALA A 84 7.28 11.20 -13.72
CA ALA A 84 6.49 11.34 -14.94
C ALA A 84 6.15 9.97 -15.55
N LYS A 85 7.09 9.04 -15.50
CA LYS A 85 6.88 7.64 -15.92
C LYS A 85 5.86 6.92 -15.03
N ILE A 86 5.95 7.11 -13.70
CA ILE A 86 5.00 6.53 -12.74
C ILE A 86 3.58 7.07 -13.02
N GLU A 87 3.43 8.38 -13.15
CA GLU A 87 2.15 9.04 -13.39
C GLU A 87 1.53 8.62 -14.73
N ALA A 88 2.33 8.55 -15.81
CA ALA A 88 1.89 8.06 -17.11
C ALA A 88 1.38 6.62 -17.03
N ALA A 89 2.11 5.74 -16.35
CA ALA A 89 1.70 4.35 -16.13
C ALA A 89 0.40 4.26 -15.31
N THR A 90 0.30 4.99 -14.20
CA THR A 90 -0.91 5.02 -13.36
C THR A 90 -2.13 5.51 -14.16
N LYS A 91 -1.95 6.58 -14.94
CA LYS A 91 -3.02 7.13 -15.79
C LYS A 91 -3.47 6.13 -16.86
N GLU A 92 -2.54 5.41 -17.47
CA GLU A 92 -2.87 4.38 -18.47
C GLU A 92 -3.61 3.20 -17.84
N LEU A 93 -3.16 2.72 -16.67
CA LEU A 93 -3.87 1.69 -15.92
C LEU A 93 -5.30 2.13 -15.54
N ALA A 94 -5.49 3.38 -15.12
CA ALA A 94 -6.80 3.93 -14.78
C ALA A 94 -7.76 4.06 -15.99
N GLN A 95 -7.26 4.04 -17.23
CA GLN A 95 -8.09 3.95 -18.43
C GLN A 95 -8.54 2.53 -18.75
N ARG A 96 -7.76 1.52 -18.35
CA ARG A 96 -8.00 0.11 -18.63
C ARG A 96 -8.79 -0.60 -17.54
N PHE A 97 -8.69 -0.13 -16.28
CA PHE A 97 -9.25 -0.76 -15.09
C PHE A 97 -10.15 0.19 -14.31
N ASP A 98 -11.12 -0.36 -13.59
CA ASP A 98 -12.05 0.43 -12.77
C ASP A 98 -11.38 0.88 -11.46
N VAL A 99 -10.43 0.07 -10.97
CA VAL A 99 -9.63 0.36 -9.76
C VAL A 99 -8.16 0.05 -10.00
N VAL A 100 -7.29 0.99 -9.63
CA VAL A 100 -5.85 0.81 -9.53
C VAL A 100 -5.44 0.90 -8.07
N LEU A 101 -4.95 -0.20 -7.50
CA LEU A 101 -4.39 -0.23 -6.15
C LEU A 101 -2.89 0.07 -6.21
N LEU A 102 -2.51 1.29 -5.85
CA LEU A 102 -1.11 1.74 -5.84
C LEU A 102 -0.46 1.45 -4.49
N GLU A 103 0.48 0.49 -4.46
CA GLU A 103 1.23 0.16 -3.24
C GLU A 103 2.50 0.98 -3.10
N GLY A 104 2.64 1.67 -1.97
CA GLY A 104 3.84 2.42 -1.61
C GLY A 104 5.03 1.54 -1.18
N ALA A 105 6.23 2.08 -1.25
CA ALA A 105 7.45 1.47 -0.73
C ALA A 105 7.68 1.89 0.74
N GLY A 106 7.49 0.97 1.68
CA GLY A 106 7.59 1.26 3.12
C GLY A 106 6.34 1.95 3.69
N GLY A 107 6.51 2.84 4.65
CA GLY A 107 5.41 3.57 5.32
C GLY A 107 5.19 4.97 4.76
N LEU A 108 4.18 5.68 5.30
CA LEU A 108 3.78 7.02 4.85
C LEU A 108 4.92 8.05 4.89
N MET A 109 5.78 7.97 5.90
CA MET A 109 6.89 8.93 6.10
C MET A 109 8.21 8.45 5.49
N VAL A 110 8.19 7.42 4.63
CA VAL A 110 9.39 6.96 3.91
C VAL A 110 9.73 7.96 2.81
N PRO A 111 11.00 8.43 2.72
CA PRO A 111 11.43 9.34 1.69
C PRO A 111 11.52 8.65 0.33
N LEU A 112 10.79 9.16 -0.64
CA LEU A 112 10.92 8.82 -2.06
C LEU A 112 12.18 9.47 -2.62
N THR A 113 12.39 10.74 -2.29
CA THR A 113 13.61 11.50 -2.53
C THR A 113 14.07 12.17 -1.24
N THR A 114 15.14 12.97 -1.26
CA THR A 114 15.55 13.79 -0.09
C THR A 114 14.53 14.86 0.28
N GLU A 115 13.65 15.26 -0.64
CA GLU A 115 12.71 16.38 -0.47
C GLU A 115 11.25 15.94 -0.43
N LEU A 116 10.93 14.69 -0.86
CA LEU A 116 9.56 14.21 -1.01
C LEU A 116 9.34 12.92 -0.23
N LEU A 117 8.36 12.92 0.67
CA LEU A 117 7.90 11.73 1.38
C LEU A 117 6.78 11.02 0.59
N THR A 118 6.56 9.74 0.88
CA THR A 118 5.44 8.96 0.29
C THR A 118 4.09 9.66 0.54
N ILE A 119 3.88 10.19 1.74
CA ILE A 119 2.62 10.87 2.09
C ILE A 119 2.43 12.19 1.32
N ASP A 120 3.52 12.88 0.99
CA ASP A 120 3.46 14.12 0.22
C ASP A 120 3.09 13.83 -1.24
N TYR A 121 3.63 12.75 -1.84
CA TYR A 121 3.21 12.24 -3.15
C TYR A 121 1.70 11.90 -3.17
N ILE A 122 1.20 11.22 -2.13
CA ILE A 122 -0.23 10.93 -1.99
C ILE A 122 -1.05 12.21 -1.93
N ALA A 123 -0.56 13.23 -1.20
CA ALA A 123 -1.24 14.51 -1.03
C ALA A 123 -1.28 15.33 -2.33
N GLU A 124 -0.20 15.35 -3.10
CA GLU A 124 -0.14 16.02 -4.40
C GLU A 124 -1.17 15.45 -5.39
N HIS A 125 -1.41 14.13 -5.34
CA HIS A 125 -2.36 13.44 -6.21
C HIS A 125 -3.76 13.27 -5.60
N GLN A 126 -3.96 13.65 -4.34
CA GLN A 126 -5.23 13.50 -3.60
C GLN A 126 -5.78 12.07 -3.63
N PHE A 127 -4.90 11.07 -3.61
CA PHE A 127 -5.33 9.68 -3.61
C PHE A 127 -6.01 9.31 -2.28
N PRO A 128 -7.16 8.60 -2.32
CA PRO A 128 -7.73 8.01 -1.12
C PRO A 128 -6.81 6.92 -0.58
N VAL A 129 -6.67 6.87 0.74
CA VAL A 129 -5.68 6.00 1.41
C VAL A 129 -6.34 4.77 2.01
N ILE A 130 -5.76 3.61 1.75
CA ILE A 130 -5.99 2.39 2.51
C ILE A 130 -4.78 2.20 3.43
N LEU A 131 -5.01 2.30 4.73
CA LEU A 131 -3.96 2.12 5.74
C LEU A 131 -3.99 0.69 6.27
N VAL A 132 -2.83 0.03 6.31
CA VAL A 132 -2.71 -1.34 6.86
C VAL A 132 -2.15 -1.28 8.27
N THR A 133 -2.78 -1.98 9.19
CA THR A 133 -2.38 -2.14 10.60
C THR A 133 -2.45 -3.60 11.03
N SER A 134 -2.10 -3.88 12.28
CA SER A 134 -2.14 -5.23 12.86
C SER A 134 -2.43 -5.22 14.36
N GLY A 135 -2.54 -6.40 14.96
CA GLY A 135 -2.79 -6.57 16.40
C GLY A 135 -1.57 -6.71 17.29
N ARG A 136 -0.35 -6.51 16.77
CA ARG A 136 0.87 -6.63 17.59
C ARG A 136 1.03 -5.44 18.54
N LEU A 137 1.77 -5.65 19.62
CA LEU A 137 2.09 -4.59 20.57
C LEU A 137 2.78 -3.41 19.87
N GLY A 138 2.30 -2.19 20.12
CA GLY A 138 2.77 -0.95 19.48
C GLY A 138 1.94 -0.51 18.27
N SER A 139 1.07 -1.37 17.72
CA SER A 139 0.26 -1.03 16.55
C SER A 139 -0.70 0.13 16.78
N ILE A 140 -1.29 0.27 17.97
CA ILE A 140 -2.13 1.43 18.30
C ILE A 140 -1.35 2.72 18.06
N ASN A 141 -0.16 2.84 18.64
CA ASN A 141 0.67 4.04 18.51
C ASN A 141 1.01 4.33 17.03
N HIS A 142 1.49 3.33 16.29
CA HIS A 142 1.88 3.51 14.88
C HIS A 142 0.68 3.84 13.99
N THR A 143 -0.47 3.24 14.27
CA THR A 143 -1.70 3.52 13.51
C THR A 143 -2.19 4.93 13.78
N LEU A 144 -2.26 5.36 15.05
CA LEU A 144 -2.70 6.71 15.39
C LEU A 144 -1.77 7.79 14.83
N LEU A 145 -0.45 7.60 14.89
CA LEU A 145 0.51 8.50 14.27
C LEU A 145 0.31 8.60 12.75
N SER A 146 0.02 7.48 12.10
CA SER A 146 -0.26 7.46 10.66
C SER A 146 -1.56 8.18 10.33
N LEU A 147 -2.63 7.93 11.10
CA LEU A 147 -3.92 8.60 10.93
C LEU A 147 -3.83 10.12 11.17
N GLU A 148 -3.06 10.53 12.18
CA GLU A 148 -2.78 11.95 12.45
C GLU A 148 -2.03 12.60 11.29
N ALA A 149 -1.03 11.92 10.74
CA ALA A 149 -0.28 12.41 9.58
C ALA A 149 -1.15 12.58 8.33
N LEU A 150 -2.10 11.66 8.09
CA LEU A 150 -3.08 11.76 7.01
C LEU A 150 -4.03 12.93 7.23
N ASN A 151 -4.60 13.03 8.43
CA ASN A 151 -5.53 14.10 8.80
C ASN A 151 -4.88 15.49 8.69
N HIS A 152 -3.64 15.64 9.14
CA HIS A 152 -2.88 16.89 9.04
C HIS A 152 -2.69 17.37 7.60
N ARG A 153 -2.65 16.46 6.63
CA ARG A 153 -2.54 16.76 5.19
C ARG A 153 -3.88 16.81 4.46
N GLY A 154 -4.99 16.67 5.17
CA GLY A 154 -6.34 16.67 4.59
C GLY A 154 -6.61 15.48 3.66
N LEU A 155 -5.91 14.36 3.88
CA LEU A 155 -6.06 13.15 3.07
C LEU A 155 -7.25 12.30 3.55
N SER A 156 -8.01 11.78 2.59
CA SER A 156 -9.13 10.88 2.89
C SER A 156 -8.64 9.47 3.19
N LEU A 157 -9.10 8.90 4.30
CA LEU A 157 -8.94 7.49 4.60
C LEU A 157 -10.13 6.72 4.00
N HIS A 158 -9.86 5.84 3.05
CA HIS A 158 -10.88 4.97 2.46
C HIS A 158 -11.15 3.76 3.36
N ALA A 159 -10.08 3.12 3.83
CA ALA A 159 -10.19 1.97 4.72
C ALA A 159 -9.00 1.83 5.67
N LEU A 160 -9.25 1.20 6.81
CA LEU A 160 -8.24 0.67 7.72
C LEU A 160 -8.27 -0.86 7.62
N VAL A 161 -7.22 -1.46 7.08
CA VAL A 161 -7.08 -2.92 6.94
C VAL A 161 -6.34 -3.47 8.14
N TYR A 162 -6.99 -4.34 8.89
CA TYR A 162 -6.42 -5.00 10.07
C TYR A 162 -5.90 -6.39 9.70
N ASN A 163 -4.59 -6.59 9.79
CA ASN A 163 -3.92 -7.83 9.43
C ASN A 163 -3.96 -8.84 10.57
N LEU A 164 -4.80 -9.86 10.46
CA LEU A 164 -4.95 -10.94 11.44
C LEU A 164 -3.76 -11.93 11.48
N LYS A 165 -2.85 -11.88 10.49
CA LYS A 165 -1.62 -12.72 10.51
C LYS A 165 -0.53 -12.14 11.39
N ASP A 166 -0.51 -10.83 11.59
CA ASP A 166 0.51 -10.11 12.36
C ASP A 166 -0.05 -9.65 13.72
N GLU A 167 -0.73 -10.55 14.39
CA GLU A 167 -1.29 -10.30 15.72
C GLU A 167 -0.27 -10.61 16.84
N SER A 168 -0.53 -10.04 18.02
CA SER A 168 0.13 -10.46 19.25
C SER A 168 -0.16 -11.93 19.55
N LYS A 169 0.81 -12.63 20.12
CA LYS A 169 0.58 -13.99 20.67
C LYS A 169 -0.38 -13.98 21.88
N ASP A 170 -0.51 -12.83 22.54
CA ASP A 170 -1.48 -12.62 23.61
C ASP A 170 -2.82 -12.16 23.00
N PRO A 171 -3.89 -12.98 23.09
CA PRO A 171 -5.18 -12.65 22.50
C PRO A 171 -5.86 -11.45 23.16
N LEU A 172 -5.51 -11.10 24.41
CA LEU A 172 -6.03 -9.91 25.06
C LEU A 172 -5.49 -8.64 24.38
N ILE A 173 -4.19 -8.64 24.03
CA ILE A 173 -3.56 -7.52 23.33
C ILE A 173 -4.17 -7.34 21.93
N SER A 174 -4.31 -8.44 21.18
CA SER A 174 -4.90 -8.38 19.82
C SER A 174 -6.33 -7.88 19.86
N LYS A 175 -7.14 -8.42 20.78
CA LYS A 175 -8.54 -8.02 20.91
C LYS A 175 -8.67 -6.56 21.34
N ASP A 176 -7.96 -6.12 22.36
CA ASP A 176 -8.00 -4.74 22.85
C ASP A 176 -7.53 -3.76 21.75
N THR A 177 -6.47 -4.12 21.03
CA THR A 177 -5.97 -3.32 19.90
C THR A 177 -7.04 -3.14 18.82
N ALA A 178 -7.71 -4.23 18.42
CA ALA A 178 -8.76 -4.18 17.42
C ALA A 178 -9.95 -3.36 17.90
N ASP A 179 -10.43 -3.59 19.13
CA ASP A 179 -11.57 -2.88 19.71
C ASP A 179 -11.30 -1.38 19.83
N TYR A 180 -10.08 -1.01 20.29
CA TYR A 180 -9.67 0.39 20.38
C TYR A 180 -9.61 1.08 19.03
N LEU A 181 -8.96 0.45 18.03
CA LEU A 181 -8.83 1.03 16.70
C LEU A 181 -10.17 1.13 15.96
N LYS A 182 -11.08 0.16 16.12
CA LYS A 182 -12.47 0.25 15.60
C LYS A 182 -13.22 1.44 16.18
N ALA A 183 -13.15 1.61 17.50
CA ALA A 183 -13.81 2.72 18.18
C ALA A 183 -13.22 4.07 17.74
N TYR A 184 -11.90 4.15 17.61
CA TYR A 184 -11.21 5.35 17.14
C TYR A 184 -11.59 5.70 15.70
N LEU A 185 -11.61 4.70 14.80
CA LEU A 185 -12.00 4.86 13.40
C LEU A 185 -13.43 5.40 13.29
N ALA A 186 -14.39 4.74 13.97
CA ALA A 186 -15.79 5.14 13.95
C ALA A 186 -16.03 6.59 14.44
N LYS A 187 -15.20 7.05 15.38
CA LYS A 187 -15.30 8.40 15.94
C LYS A 187 -14.66 9.48 15.07
N HIS A 188 -13.49 9.19 14.48
CA HIS A 188 -12.65 10.20 13.84
C HIS A 188 -12.63 10.11 12.32
N PHE A 189 -12.99 8.93 11.75
CA PHE A 189 -13.03 8.64 10.33
C PHE A 189 -14.29 7.84 9.97
N PRO A 190 -15.50 8.40 10.21
CA PRO A 190 -16.76 7.64 10.10
C PRO A 190 -17.06 7.11 8.69
N GLU A 191 -16.45 7.72 7.66
CA GLU A 191 -16.60 7.28 6.26
C GLU A 191 -15.63 6.16 5.87
N ALA A 192 -14.63 5.86 6.72
CA ALA A 192 -13.62 4.85 6.41
C ALA A 192 -14.11 3.45 6.80
N GLU A 193 -13.84 2.48 5.92
CA GLU A 193 -14.19 1.09 6.16
C GLU A 193 -13.18 0.40 7.10
N TRP A 194 -13.68 -0.51 7.94
CA TRP A 194 -12.85 -1.48 8.66
C TRP A 194 -12.84 -2.79 7.89
N ILE A 195 -11.67 -3.25 7.45
CA ILE A 195 -11.50 -4.50 6.70
C ILE A 195 -10.55 -5.42 7.44
N GLU A 196 -10.95 -6.66 7.70
CA GLU A 196 -10.08 -7.67 8.28
C GLU A 196 -9.41 -8.49 7.18
N LEU A 197 -8.08 -8.52 7.21
CA LEU A 197 -7.29 -9.35 6.32
C LEU A 197 -7.17 -10.74 6.94
N GLU A 198 -7.92 -11.70 6.39
CA GLU A 198 -7.97 -13.07 6.89
C GLU A 198 -6.62 -13.80 6.78
N LYS A 199 -6.47 -14.84 7.59
CA LYS A 199 -5.33 -15.77 7.51
C LYS A 199 -5.56 -16.69 6.30
N PHE A 200 -4.72 -16.55 5.28
CA PHE A 200 -4.67 -17.48 4.14
C PHE A 200 -3.79 -18.69 4.44
#